data_8b667bb768fe6879ac6adeb2884fc3d2
#
_entry.id   8b667bb768fe6879ac6adeb2884fc3d2
#
_cell.length_a   1.000
_cell.length_b   1.000
_cell.length_c   1.000
_cell.angle_alpha   90.00
_cell.angle_beta   90.00
_cell.angle_gamma   90.00
#
_symmetry.space_group_name_H-M   'P 1'
#
loop_
_entity.id
_entity.type
_entity.pdbx_description
1 polymer ?
#
loop_
_entity_poly.entity_id
_entity_poly.type
_entity_poly.pdbx_seq_one_letter_code
_entity_poly.pdbx_strand_id
1 'polypeptide(L)'
;SGGGMTLSGGECLCQPEFTKALLRAAKERGISTAIESMACAKWETIESILPYLDTYLMDIKHTNAEKHKEFTGRSNELMMENARKVALSGLTNLVIRVPVIPTFNDTVEEIQRIAGFADTLPGVNKIHLLPYHRLGQDKYEGLGRTYLMGDIEPPSKEHMETLKKAVHAVSGLDCQIGG
;
A
#
# COMPACT_ATOMS: atom_id res chain seq x y z
N SER A 1 25.72 -5.62 3.50
CA SER A 1 24.66 -5.47 2.49
C SER A 1 23.88 -4.19 2.78
N GLY A 2 23.46 -3.44 1.78
CA GLY A 2 22.67 -2.22 1.93
C GLY A 2 21.18 -2.48 2.23
N GLY A 3 20.84 -3.57 2.92
CA GLY A 3 19.48 -3.94 3.25
C GLY A 3 18.91 -3.20 4.45
N GLY A 4 17.61 -3.37 4.70
CA GLY A 4 16.86 -2.74 5.78
C GLY A 4 15.89 -3.71 6.44
N MET A 5 15.10 -3.20 7.38
CA MET A 5 14.01 -3.92 8.04
C MET A 5 12.67 -3.38 7.51
N THR A 6 11.85 -4.28 7.00
CA THR A 6 10.46 -3.97 6.63
C THR A 6 9.51 -4.67 7.60
N LEU A 7 8.64 -3.92 8.25
CA LEU A 7 7.54 -4.47 9.04
C LEU A 7 6.32 -4.65 8.12
N SER A 8 5.86 -5.87 8.04
CA SER A 8 4.72 -6.31 7.24
C SER A 8 3.82 -7.23 8.08
N GLY A 9 3.07 -8.10 7.47
CA GLY A 9 2.21 -9.10 8.13
C GLY A 9 0.75 -8.88 7.81
N GLY A 10 -0.15 -8.92 8.79
CA GLY A 10 -1.54 -8.51 8.60
C GLY A 10 -1.63 -7.00 8.45
N GLU A 11 -1.49 -6.27 9.55
CA GLU A 11 -1.42 -4.81 9.61
C GLU A 11 -0.56 -4.42 10.81
N CYS A 12 0.64 -3.89 10.57
CA CYS A 12 1.61 -3.57 11.64
C CYS A 12 1.07 -2.49 12.59
N LEU A 13 0.21 -1.59 12.11
CA LEU A 13 -0.41 -0.54 12.92
C LEU A 13 -1.49 -1.04 13.90
N CYS A 14 -1.84 -2.33 13.86
CA CYS A 14 -2.65 -2.96 14.91
C CYS A 14 -1.88 -3.16 16.22
N GLN A 15 -0.53 -3.09 16.18
CA GLN A 15 0.35 -3.18 17.35
C GLN A 15 1.31 -1.97 17.37
N PRO A 16 0.79 -0.75 17.57
CA PRO A 16 1.54 0.48 17.33
C PRO A 16 2.76 0.64 18.22
N GLU A 17 2.66 0.30 19.50
CA GLU A 17 3.78 0.42 20.44
C GLU A 17 4.92 -0.56 20.09
N PHE A 18 4.57 -1.78 19.68
CA PHE A 18 5.56 -2.77 19.24
C PHE A 18 6.22 -2.34 17.93
N THR A 19 5.42 -1.90 16.96
CA THR A 19 5.90 -1.35 15.67
C THR A 19 6.87 -0.20 15.91
N LYS A 20 6.49 0.77 16.75
CA LYS A 20 7.33 1.92 17.10
C LYS A 20 8.65 1.49 17.76
N ALA A 21 8.59 0.56 18.70
CA ALA A 21 9.78 0.07 19.40
C ALA A 21 10.77 -0.61 18.44
N LEU A 22 10.28 -1.44 17.51
CA LEU A 22 11.12 -2.10 16.50
C LEU A 22 11.75 -1.09 15.54
N LEU A 23 10.96 -0.16 14.98
CA LEU A 23 11.46 0.87 14.07
C LEU A 23 12.55 1.71 14.73
N ARG A 24 12.31 2.16 15.98
CA ARG A 24 13.26 2.92 16.76
C ARG A 24 14.55 2.13 16.98
N ALA A 25 14.45 0.89 17.44
CA ALA A 25 15.61 0.05 17.71
C ALA A 25 16.46 -0.24 16.45
N ALA A 26 15.82 -0.39 15.29
CA ALA A 26 16.50 -0.53 14.00
C ALA A 26 17.21 0.77 13.60
N LYS A 27 16.51 1.91 13.70
CA LYS A 27 17.06 3.25 13.39
C LYS A 27 18.27 3.59 14.24
N GLU A 28 18.21 3.32 15.56
CA GLU A 28 19.33 3.53 16.50
C GLU A 28 20.58 2.68 16.15
N ARG A 29 20.41 1.62 15.37
CA ARG A 29 21.50 0.76 14.85
C ARG A 29 21.91 1.07 13.41
N GLY A 30 21.41 2.16 12.84
CA GLY A 30 21.69 2.54 11.46
C GLY A 30 21.09 1.62 10.40
N ILE A 31 20.05 0.85 10.77
CA ILE A 31 19.33 -0.04 9.83
C ILE A 31 18.18 0.77 9.21
N SER A 32 18.12 0.80 7.88
CA SER A 32 16.99 1.40 7.16
C SER A 32 15.68 0.71 7.49
N THR A 33 14.61 1.49 7.61
CA THR A 33 13.30 1.02 8.09
C THR A 33 12.21 1.25 7.07
N ALA A 34 11.32 0.28 6.92
CA ALA A 34 10.11 0.42 6.11
C ALA A 34 8.92 -0.25 6.80
N ILE A 35 7.72 0.20 6.48
CA ILE A 35 6.47 -0.51 6.81
C ILE A 35 5.63 -0.73 5.57
N GLU A 36 4.85 -1.81 5.58
CA GLU A 36 3.76 -2.08 4.66
C GLU A 36 2.44 -1.93 5.41
N SER A 37 1.62 -0.96 5.03
CA SER A 37 0.37 -0.67 5.71
C SER A 37 -0.62 0.06 4.80
N MET A 38 -1.91 -0.17 5.03
CA MET A 38 -2.97 0.59 4.37
C MET A 38 -3.28 1.93 5.07
N ALA A 39 -2.56 2.28 6.13
CA ALA A 39 -2.79 3.50 6.92
C ALA A 39 -4.20 3.63 7.53
N CYS A 40 -4.87 2.51 7.83
CA CYS A 40 -6.19 2.50 8.48
C CYS A 40 -6.04 2.58 10.01
N ALA A 41 -5.43 3.65 10.50
CA ALA A 41 -5.19 3.91 11.91
C ALA A 41 -5.45 5.39 12.24
N LYS A 42 -5.57 5.72 13.53
CA LYS A 42 -5.64 7.12 13.96
C LYS A 42 -4.35 7.85 13.56
N TRP A 43 -4.46 9.13 13.22
CA TRP A 43 -3.31 9.92 12.79
C TRP A 43 -2.18 9.92 13.83
N GLU A 44 -2.49 10.07 15.11
CA GLU A 44 -1.52 10.10 16.20
C GLU A 44 -0.67 8.81 16.26
N THR A 45 -1.26 7.68 15.91
CA THR A 45 -0.55 6.41 15.79
C THR A 45 0.48 6.46 14.67
N ILE A 46 0.07 6.92 13.48
CA ILE A 46 0.96 7.03 12.31
C ILE A 46 2.05 8.07 12.59
N GLU A 47 1.66 9.28 13.03
CA GLU A 47 2.59 10.36 13.34
C GLU A 47 3.68 9.94 14.32
N SER A 48 3.32 9.12 15.31
CA SER A 48 4.26 8.67 16.34
C SER A 48 5.39 7.77 15.83
N ILE A 49 5.23 7.13 14.67
CA ILE A 49 6.24 6.24 14.07
C ILE A 49 7.06 6.93 12.96
N LEU A 50 6.54 8.01 12.34
CA LEU A 50 7.18 8.67 11.21
C LEU A 50 8.65 9.08 11.48
N PRO A 51 9.05 9.55 12.68
CA PRO A 51 10.46 9.89 12.96
C PRO A 51 11.44 8.71 12.87
N TYR A 52 10.92 7.48 12.93
CA TYR A 52 11.71 6.24 12.88
C TYR A 52 11.55 5.49 11.57
N LEU A 53 10.85 6.08 10.58
CA LEU A 53 10.47 5.42 9.34
C LEU A 53 11.13 6.08 8.13
N ASP A 54 11.99 5.33 7.42
CA ASP A 54 12.62 5.83 6.19
C ASP A 54 11.69 5.70 4.98
N THR A 55 10.92 4.61 4.88
CA THR A 55 10.02 4.36 3.76
C THR A 55 8.66 3.84 4.24
N TYR A 56 7.60 4.49 3.78
CA TYR A 56 6.23 4.02 3.95
C TYR A 56 5.72 3.43 2.63
N LEU A 57 5.51 2.13 2.60
CA LEU A 57 4.90 1.41 1.49
C LEU A 57 3.38 1.34 1.76
N MET A 58 2.62 2.25 1.17
CA MET A 58 1.20 2.45 1.49
C MET A 58 0.29 1.84 0.42
N ASP A 59 -0.55 0.90 0.83
CA ASP A 59 -1.51 0.27 -0.05
C ASP A 59 -2.75 1.15 -0.26
N ILE A 60 -3.03 1.51 -1.52
CA ILE A 60 -4.30 2.10 -1.96
C ILE A 60 -4.98 1.11 -2.89
N LYS A 61 -6.14 0.60 -2.48
CA LYS A 61 -6.82 -0.47 -3.20
C LYS A 61 -7.92 0.02 -4.13
N HIS A 62 -8.58 1.13 -3.80
CA HIS A 62 -9.64 1.74 -4.62
C HIS A 62 -9.86 3.19 -4.20
N THR A 63 -10.19 4.09 -5.16
CA THR A 63 -10.50 5.49 -4.86
C THR A 63 -11.96 5.71 -4.42
N ASN A 64 -12.89 4.88 -4.90
CA ASN A 64 -14.30 4.95 -4.50
C ASN A 64 -14.50 4.29 -3.12
N ALA A 65 -15.04 5.07 -2.16
CA ALA A 65 -15.22 4.63 -0.78
C ALA A 65 -16.21 3.48 -0.60
N GLU A 66 -17.30 3.47 -1.39
CA GLU A 66 -18.33 2.42 -1.31
C GLU A 66 -17.80 1.10 -1.86
N LYS A 67 -17.18 1.12 -3.04
CA LYS A 67 -16.55 -0.08 -3.61
C LYS A 67 -15.44 -0.61 -2.72
N HIS A 68 -14.61 0.27 -2.15
CA HIS A 68 -13.59 -0.13 -1.20
C HIS A 68 -14.20 -0.82 0.03
N LYS A 69 -15.29 -0.24 0.57
CA LYS A 69 -16.02 -0.81 1.72
C LYS A 69 -16.67 -2.14 1.39
N GLU A 70 -17.30 -2.27 0.22
CA GLU A 70 -17.92 -3.51 -0.24
C GLU A 70 -16.90 -4.66 -0.29
N PHE A 71 -15.70 -4.40 -0.83
CA PHE A 71 -14.68 -5.41 -1.03
C PHE A 71 -13.82 -5.70 0.20
N THR A 72 -13.51 -4.67 1.01
CA THR A 72 -12.57 -4.78 2.13
C THR A 72 -13.24 -4.70 3.50
N GLY A 73 -14.53 -4.38 3.56
CA GLY A 73 -15.28 -4.16 4.81
C GLY A 73 -15.09 -2.77 5.43
N ARG A 74 -14.27 -1.87 4.85
CA ARG A 74 -13.99 -0.53 5.38
C ARG A 74 -13.98 0.53 4.28
N SER A 75 -14.43 1.76 4.61
CA SER A 75 -14.22 2.93 3.76
C SER A 75 -12.73 3.26 3.64
N ASN A 76 -12.33 3.85 2.50
CA ASN A 76 -10.95 4.31 2.27
C ASN A 76 -10.69 5.75 2.72
N GLU A 77 -11.69 6.49 3.20
CA GLU A 77 -11.58 7.92 3.50
C GLU A 77 -10.45 8.23 4.47
N LEU A 78 -10.38 7.49 5.60
CA LEU A 78 -9.30 7.63 6.57
C LEU A 78 -7.91 7.34 5.98
N MET A 79 -7.82 6.32 5.14
CA MET A 79 -6.56 5.95 4.47
C MET A 79 -6.09 7.03 3.51
N MET A 80 -7.01 7.60 2.71
CA MET A 80 -6.73 8.68 1.76
C MET A 80 -6.34 9.98 2.49
N GLU A 81 -7.00 10.28 3.62
CA GLU A 81 -6.62 11.41 4.48
C GLU A 81 -5.23 11.22 5.08
N ASN A 82 -4.95 10.04 5.62
CA ASN A 82 -3.64 9.71 6.19
C ASN A 82 -2.53 9.74 5.13
N ALA A 83 -2.80 9.29 3.90
CA ALA A 83 -1.84 9.41 2.80
C ALA A 83 -1.41 10.87 2.56
N ARG A 84 -2.38 11.81 2.56
CA ARG A 84 -2.08 13.25 2.44
C ARG A 84 -1.26 13.75 3.61
N LYS A 85 -1.62 13.37 4.85
CA LYS A 85 -0.90 13.80 6.06
C LYS A 85 0.53 13.27 6.09
N VAL A 86 0.75 11.99 5.73
CA VAL A 86 2.09 11.40 5.63
C VAL A 86 2.93 12.13 4.58
N ALA A 87 2.38 12.37 3.39
CA ALA A 87 3.08 13.10 2.33
C ALA A 87 3.44 14.54 2.78
N LEU A 88 2.50 15.26 3.41
CA LEU A 88 2.71 16.62 3.90
C LEU A 88 3.73 16.70 5.04
N SER A 89 3.90 15.62 5.82
CA SER A 89 4.88 15.61 6.91
C SER A 89 6.34 15.71 6.42
N GLY A 90 6.63 15.20 5.21
CA GLY A 90 7.99 15.14 4.66
C GLY A 90 8.98 14.28 5.47
N LEU A 91 8.50 13.51 6.47
CA LEU A 91 9.35 12.75 7.40
C LEU A 91 9.76 11.38 6.87
N THR A 92 9.09 10.86 5.86
CA THR A 92 9.32 9.53 5.30
C THR A 92 9.17 9.55 3.78
N ASN A 93 9.86 8.67 3.09
CA ASN A 93 9.65 8.44 1.67
C ASN A 93 8.36 7.64 1.48
N LEU A 94 7.30 8.28 0.96
CA LEU A 94 6.02 7.63 0.71
C LEU A 94 5.99 7.01 -0.69
N VAL A 95 5.79 5.70 -0.76
CA VAL A 95 5.59 4.94 -2.00
C VAL A 95 4.17 4.40 -2.00
N ILE A 96 3.40 4.73 -3.03
CA ILE A 96 2.04 4.18 -3.19
C ILE A 96 2.13 2.82 -3.84
N ARG A 97 1.43 1.84 -3.26
CA ARG A 97 1.30 0.49 -3.82
C ARG A 97 -0.16 0.19 -4.13
N VAL A 98 -0.39 -0.45 -5.25
CA VAL A 98 -1.73 -0.86 -5.68
C VAL A 98 -1.74 -2.37 -5.88
N PRO A 99 -2.26 -3.15 -4.92
CA PRO A 99 -2.60 -4.54 -5.17
C PRO A 99 -3.65 -4.60 -6.28
N VAL A 100 -3.25 -5.02 -7.47
CA VAL A 100 -4.13 -5.11 -8.66
C VAL A 100 -4.92 -6.41 -8.60
N ILE A 101 -6.20 -6.30 -8.26
CA ILE A 101 -7.08 -7.43 -8.03
C ILE A 101 -8.12 -7.46 -9.16
N PRO A 102 -8.14 -8.52 -9.98
CA PRO A 102 -9.12 -8.67 -11.04
C PRO A 102 -10.55 -8.56 -10.53
N THR A 103 -11.41 -7.93 -11.32
CA THR A 103 -12.82 -7.63 -11.01
C THR A 103 -13.08 -6.56 -9.94
N PHE A 104 -12.04 -6.09 -9.25
CA PHE A 104 -12.18 -5.06 -8.22
C PHE A 104 -11.59 -3.71 -8.66
N ASN A 105 -10.31 -3.66 -8.98
CA ASN A 105 -9.61 -2.42 -9.27
C ASN A 105 -8.68 -2.48 -10.49
N ASP A 106 -8.75 -3.54 -11.28
CA ASP A 106 -7.87 -3.81 -12.42
C ASP A 106 -8.31 -3.11 -13.73
N THR A 107 -9.07 -2.02 -13.62
CA THR A 107 -9.49 -1.22 -14.79
C THR A 107 -8.55 -0.03 -15.02
N VAL A 108 -8.40 0.35 -16.28
CA VAL A 108 -7.60 1.53 -16.68
C VAL A 108 -8.06 2.78 -15.93
N GLU A 109 -9.38 3.00 -15.84
CA GLU A 109 -9.96 4.17 -15.21
C GLU A 109 -9.67 4.23 -13.71
N GLU A 110 -9.70 3.10 -13.01
CA GLU A 110 -9.42 3.10 -11.57
C GLU A 110 -7.93 3.30 -11.30
N ILE A 111 -7.06 2.65 -12.07
CA ILE A 111 -5.61 2.85 -11.96
C ILE A 111 -5.23 4.31 -12.26
N GLN A 112 -5.87 4.93 -13.24
CA GLN A 112 -5.67 6.36 -13.52
C GLN A 112 -6.13 7.25 -12.36
N ARG A 113 -7.26 6.94 -11.70
CA ARG A 113 -7.72 7.70 -10.53
C ARG A 113 -6.74 7.56 -9.36
N ILE A 114 -6.24 6.35 -9.11
CA ILE A 114 -5.24 6.13 -8.05
C ILE A 114 -3.94 6.86 -8.37
N ALA A 115 -3.44 6.76 -9.61
CA ALA A 115 -2.23 7.44 -10.05
C ALA A 115 -2.38 8.97 -9.97
N GLY A 116 -3.50 9.51 -10.44
CA GLY A 116 -3.80 10.93 -10.33
C GLY A 116 -3.86 11.41 -8.88
N PHE A 117 -4.45 10.63 -7.98
CA PHE A 117 -4.41 10.93 -6.55
C PHE A 117 -2.98 10.92 -6.01
N ALA A 118 -2.20 9.88 -6.31
CA ALA A 118 -0.82 9.75 -5.85
C ALA A 118 0.07 10.91 -6.35
N ASP A 119 -0.13 11.37 -7.58
CA ASP A 119 0.60 12.49 -8.19
C ASP A 119 0.29 13.85 -7.50
N THR A 120 -0.86 13.96 -6.81
CA THR A 120 -1.18 15.15 -6.00
C THR A 120 -0.46 15.18 -4.65
N LEU A 121 0.15 14.08 -4.22
CA LEU A 121 0.78 13.96 -2.91
C LEU A 121 2.20 14.52 -2.93
N PRO A 122 2.53 15.52 -2.09
CA PRO A 122 3.86 16.13 -2.07
C PRO A 122 4.97 15.09 -1.82
N GLY A 123 6.01 15.08 -2.66
CA GLY A 123 7.18 14.20 -2.51
C GLY A 123 6.97 12.75 -2.96
N VAL A 124 5.76 12.35 -3.30
CA VAL A 124 5.49 11.03 -3.89
C VAL A 124 5.95 11.05 -5.35
N ASN A 125 6.85 10.12 -5.68
CA ASN A 125 7.40 10.00 -7.03
C ASN A 125 7.34 8.56 -7.56
N LYS A 126 6.84 7.61 -6.76
CA LYS A 126 6.78 6.19 -7.11
C LYS A 126 5.41 5.59 -6.83
N ILE A 127 4.99 4.71 -7.75
CA ILE A 127 3.82 3.86 -7.60
C ILE A 127 4.16 2.43 -8.03
N HIS A 128 3.80 1.45 -7.21
CA HIS A 128 4.00 0.03 -7.52
C HIS A 128 2.65 -0.63 -7.81
N LEU A 129 2.52 -1.26 -8.96
CA LEU A 129 1.38 -2.12 -9.29
C LEU A 129 1.73 -3.56 -8.92
N LEU A 130 1.10 -4.08 -7.89
CA LEU A 130 1.36 -5.43 -7.38
C LEU A 130 0.35 -6.41 -7.98
N PRO A 131 0.75 -7.29 -8.92
CA PRO A 131 -0.17 -8.27 -9.46
C PRO A 131 -0.74 -9.15 -8.35
N TYR A 132 -2.06 -9.37 -8.36
CA TYR A 132 -2.70 -10.33 -7.47
C TYR A 132 -2.06 -11.72 -7.62
N HIS A 133 -1.89 -12.40 -6.51
CA HIS A 133 -1.43 -13.79 -6.46
C HIS A 133 -2.18 -14.56 -5.36
N ARG A 134 -2.26 -15.88 -5.50
CA ARG A 134 -3.05 -16.76 -4.58
C ARG A 134 -2.32 -17.13 -3.28
N LEU A 135 -1.14 -16.57 -2.98
CA LEU A 135 -0.35 -16.93 -1.78
C LEU A 135 -1.04 -16.64 -0.44
N GLY A 136 -2.17 -15.91 -0.45
CA GLY A 136 -2.98 -15.69 0.74
C GLY A 136 -3.89 -16.87 1.13
N GLN A 137 -4.13 -17.83 0.23
CA GLN A 137 -5.07 -18.94 0.43
C GLN A 137 -4.71 -19.77 1.67
N ASP A 138 -3.45 -20.17 1.81
CA ASP A 138 -2.98 -20.98 2.92
C ASP A 138 -3.20 -20.31 4.29
N LYS A 139 -3.13 -18.96 4.34
CA LYS A 139 -3.41 -18.19 5.55
C LYS A 139 -4.88 -18.26 5.96
N TYR A 140 -5.80 -18.25 4.97
CA TYR A 140 -7.24 -18.38 5.24
C TYR A 140 -7.58 -19.78 5.72
N GLU A 141 -7.00 -20.81 5.10
CA GLU A 141 -7.15 -22.21 5.53
C GLU A 141 -6.64 -22.41 6.96
N GLY A 142 -5.45 -21.87 7.28
CA GLY A 142 -4.88 -21.92 8.63
C GLY A 142 -5.73 -21.20 9.69
N LEU A 143 -6.59 -20.25 9.29
CA LEU A 143 -7.54 -19.55 10.16
C LEU A 143 -8.94 -20.19 10.16
N GLY A 144 -9.15 -21.32 9.45
CA GLY A 144 -10.45 -21.96 9.29
C GLY A 144 -11.47 -21.10 8.53
N ARG A 145 -10.99 -20.19 7.66
CA ARG A 145 -11.83 -19.28 6.86
C ARG A 145 -11.87 -19.70 5.40
N THR A 146 -13.04 -19.55 4.76
CA THR A 146 -13.18 -19.77 3.32
C THR A 146 -12.48 -18.64 2.55
N TYR A 147 -11.63 -19.00 1.61
CA TYR A 147 -11.00 -18.06 0.69
C TYR A 147 -11.92 -17.78 -0.50
N LEU A 148 -12.59 -16.62 -0.49
CA LEU A 148 -13.62 -16.27 -1.47
C LEU A 148 -13.08 -15.92 -2.86
N MET A 149 -11.75 -15.79 -3.02
CA MET A 149 -11.10 -15.38 -4.26
C MET A 149 -10.37 -16.55 -4.96
N GLY A 150 -10.67 -17.79 -4.60
CA GLY A 150 -9.97 -18.98 -5.10
C GLY A 150 -10.00 -19.16 -6.63
N ASP A 151 -11.06 -18.70 -7.28
CA ASP A 151 -11.27 -18.83 -8.72
C ASP A 151 -10.74 -17.65 -9.55
N ILE A 152 -10.23 -16.60 -8.87
CA ILE A 152 -9.69 -15.41 -9.56
C ILE A 152 -8.28 -15.71 -10.06
N GLU A 153 -8.08 -15.66 -11.37
CA GLU A 153 -6.76 -15.78 -12.00
C GLU A 153 -5.96 -14.49 -11.84
N PRO A 154 -4.64 -14.57 -11.61
CA PRO A 154 -3.77 -13.40 -11.62
C PRO A 154 -3.87 -12.63 -12.96
N PRO A 155 -3.73 -11.29 -12.94
CA PRO A 155 -3.74 -10.50 -14.16
C PRO A 155 -2.57 -10.89 -15.08
N SER A 156 -2.80 -10.90 -16.39
CA SER A 156 -1.76 -11.21 -17.37
C SER A 156 -0.67 -10.13 -17.39
N LYS A 157 0.52 -10.49 -17.88
CA LYS A 157 1.63 -9.52 -18.05
C LYS A 157 1.23 -8.38 -18.98
N GLU A 158 0.52 -8.67 -20.09
CA GLU A 158 0.05 -7.67 -21.03
C GLU A 158 -0.95 -6.70 -20.37
N HIS A 159 -1.83 -7.22 -19.53
CA HIS A 159 -2.77 -6.39 -18.79
C HIS A 159 -2.03 -5.46 -17.82
N MET A 160 -1.08 -5.99 -17.05
CA MET A 160 -0.25 -5.18 -16.14
C MET A 160 0.53 -4.08 -16.87
N GLU A 161 1.10 -4.38 -18.05
CA GLU A 161 1.77 -3.36 -18.88
C GLU A 161 0.78 -2.30 -19.41
N THR A 162 -0.47 -2.69 -19.71
CA THR A 162 -1.53 -1.74 -20.06
C THR A 162 -1.85 -0.81 -18.90
N LEU A 163 -1.97 -1.35 -17.68
CA LEU A 163 -2.21 -0.55 -16.48
C LEU A 163 -1.01 0.37 -16.14
N LYS A 164 0.22 -0.09 -16.37
CA LYS A 164 1.41 0.75 -16.24
C LYS A 164 1.39 1.93 -17.21
N LYS A 165 1.01 1.71 -18.47
CA LYS A 165 0.81 2.80 -19.44
C LYS A 165 -0.28 3.76 -19.00
N ALA A 166 -1.35 3.25 -18.37
CA ALA A 166 -2.44 4.08 -17.84
C ALA A 166 -1.95 5.01 -16.71
N VAL A 167 -1.04 4.57 -15.84
CA VAL A 167 -0.37 5.43 -14.84
C VAL A 167 0.37 6.57 -15.53
N HIS A 168 1.24 6.25 -16.50
CA HIS A 168 2.06 7.26 -17.20
C HIS A 168 1.24 8.24 -18.06
N ALA A 169 0.00 7.88 -18.41
CA ALA A 169 -0.88 8.76 -19.18
C ALA A 169 -1.43 9.94 -18.35
N VAL A 170 -1.43 9.85 -17.00
CA VAL A 170 -2.07 10.83 -16.12
C VAL A 170 -1.14 11.36 -15.02
N SER A 171 0.08 10.83 -14.89
CA SER A 171 1.01 11.20 -13.82
C SER A 171 2.46 11.15 -14.29
N GLY A 172 3.33 11.88 -13.56
CA GLY A 172 4.77 11.81 -13.71
C GLY A 172 5.46 10.73 -12.86
N LEU A 173 4.69 9.86 -12.22
CA LEU A 173 5.20 8.87 -11.28
C LEU A 173 6.03 7.77 -11.98
N ASP A 174 7.14 7.38 -11.33
CA ASP A 174 7.88 6.17 -11.69
C ASP A 174 7.03 4.93 -11.31
N CYS A 175 6.55 4.21 -12.33
CA CYS A 175 5.67 3.07 -12.15
C CYS A 175 6.41 1.76 -12.31
N GLN A 176 6.42 0.94 -11.27
CA GLN A 176 6.98 -0.41 -11.26
C GLN A 176 5.87 -1.46 -11.17
N ILE A 177 6.01 -2.57 -11.93
CA ILE A 177 5.20 -3.77 -11.74
C ILE A 177 5.97 -4.72 -10.81
N GLY A 178 5.31 -5.08 -9.71
CA GLY A 178 5.94 -5.79 -8.60
C GLY A 178 6.52 -4.84 -7.56
N GLY A 179 7.00 -5.39 -6.45
CA GLY A 179 7.54 -4.67 -5.29
C GLY A 179 8.94 -5.12 -4.92
#